data_267c57529636f6d8201d6385666efa6c
#
_entry.id   267c57529636f6d8201d6385666efa6c
#
_cell.length_a   1.000
_cell.length_b   1.000
_cell.length_c   1.000
_cell.angle_alpha   90.00
_cell.angle_beta   90.00
_cell.angle_gamma   90.00
#
_symmetry.space_group_name_H-M   'P 1'
#
loop_
_entity.id
_entity.type
_entity.pdbx_description
1 polymer ?
#
loop_
_entity_poly.entity_id
_entity_poly.type
_entity_poly.pdbx_seq_one_letter_code
_entity_poly.pdbx_strand_id
1 'polypeptide(L)'
;MGLFDFFSPSEEAQLKKHAKRMKNLNAQPEERQMSAHWLAENGSDAAIVGLLARFGINYEQRMKDAQEKDFVYELLVDIGA
;
A
#
# COMPACT_ATOMS: atom_id res chain seq x y z
N MET A 1 20.10 -9.19 13.88
CA MET A 1 19.03 -8.27 14.16
C MET A 1 18.85 -7.37 12.99
N GLY A 2 17.65 -7.24 12.53
CA GLY A 2 17.37 -6.50 11.33
C GLY A 2 16.25 -5.51 11.56
N LEU A 3 15.71 -5.02 10.46
CA LEU A 3 14.57 -4.12 10.45
C LEU A 3 13.39 -4.65 11.24
N PHE A 4 13.28 -5.95 11.36
CA PHE A 4 12.15 -6.60 12.02
C PHE A 4 12.13 -6.40 13.53
N ASP A 5 13.22 -5.96 14.11
CA ASP A 5 13.28 -5.68 15.54
C ASP A 5 12.43 -4.47 15.93
N PHE A 6 12.13 -3.60 14.96
CA PHE A 6 11.30 -2.42 15.18
C PHE A 6 9.81 -2.71 15.15
N PHE A 7 9.43 -3.90 14.68
CA PHE A 7 8.04 -4.26 14.50
C PHE A 7 7.69 -5.46 15.35
N SER A 8 6.52 -5.40 15.99
CA SER A 8 5.96 -6.59 16.62
C SER A 8 5.60 -7.59 15.51
N PRO A 9 5.56 -8.91 15.81
CA PRO A 9 5.11 -9.89 14.82
C PRO A 9 3.74 -9.57 14.23
N SER A 10 2.85 -9.00 15.03
CA SER A 10 1.53 -8.59 14.62
C SER A 10 1.59 -7.45 13.59
N GLU A 11 2.46 -6.47 13.79
CA GLU A 11 2.65 -5.35 12.89
C GLU A 11 3.26 -5.81 11.57
N GLU A 12 4.24 -6.69 11.61
CA GLU A 12 4.83 -7.28 10.41
C GLU A 12 3.79 -8.04 9.59
N ALA A 13 2.93 -8.83 10.25
CA ALA A 13 1.85 -9.54 9.59
C ALA A 13 0.87 -8.56 8.92
N GLN A 14 0.57 -7.46 9.57
CA GLN A 14 -0.30 -6.42 9.02
C GLN A 14 0.34 -5.76 7.79
N LEU A 15 1.62 -5.46 7.86
CA LEU A 15 2.36 -4.90 6.71
C LEU A 15 2.25 -5.81 5.50
N LYS A 16 2.51 -7.09 5.69
CA LYS A 16 2.43 -8.07 4.60
C LYS A 16 1.01 -8.18 4.05
N LYS A 17 0.02 -8.19 4.92
CA LYS A 17 -1.39 -8.29 4.55
C LYS A 17 -1.81 -7.12 3.68
N HIS A 18 -1.50 -5.90 4.12
CA HIS A 18 -1.92 -4.70 3.39
C HIS A 18 -1.14 -4.50 2.11
N ALA A 19 0.16 -4.80 2.11
CA ALA A 19 0.97 -4.74 0.89
C ALA A 19 0.46 -5.72 -0.17
N LYS A 20 0.12 -6.93 0.27
CA LYS A 20 -0.43 -7.94 -0.64
C LYS A 20 -1.78 -7.53 -1.21
N ARG A 21 -2.62 -6.90 -0.39
CA ARG A 21 -3.93 -6.42 -0.83
C ARG A 21 -3.81 -5.35 -1.91
N MET A 22 -2.79 -4.49 -1.83
CA MET A 22 -2.55 -3.47 -2.85
C MET A 22 -2.29 -4.08 -4.22
N LYS A 23 -1.79 -5.31 -4.29
CA LYS A 23 -1.52 -6.01 -5.55
C LYS A 23 -2.70 -6.87 -6.01
N ASN A 24 -3.71 -7.04 -5.17
CA ASN A 24 -4.82 -7.94 -5.46
C ASN A 24 -5.92 -7.21 -6.23
N LEU A 25 -5.98 -7.46 -7.54
CA LEU A 25 -6.97 -6.85 -8.41
C LEU A 25 -8.40 -7.29 -8.10
N ASN A 26 -8.55 -8.41 -7.39
CA ASN A 26 -9.86 -8.94 -7.02
C ASN A 26 -10.37 -8.38 -5.69
N ALA A 27 -9.53 -7.67 -4.95
CA ALA A 27 -9.96 -7.04 -3.71
C ALA A 27 -10.91 -5.88 -4.01
N GLN A 28 -11.83 -5.62 -3.09
CA GLN A 28 -12.76 -4.50 -3.21
C GLN A 28 -12.00 -3.17 -3.17
N PRO A 29 -12.44 -2.16 -3.95
CA PRO A 29 -11.78 -0.85 -3.92
C PRO A 29 -11.68 -0.24 -2.53
N GLU A 30 -12.72 -0.39 -1.70
CA GLU A 30 -12.71 0.12 -0.33
C GLU A 30 -11.64 -0.56 0.52
N GLU A 31 -11.45 -1.85 0.33
CA GLU A 31 -10.43 -2.61 1.06
C GLU A 31 -9.03 -2.17 0.66
N ARG A 32 -8.81 -1.92 -0.63
CA ARG A 32 -7.53 -1.41 -1.10
C ARG A 32 -7.26 -0.01 -0.59
N GLN A 33 -8.29 0.84 -0.54
CA GLN A 33 -8.15 2.18 0.04
C GLN A 33 -7.77 2.11 1.52
N MET A 34 -8.42 1.24 2.27
CA MET A 34 -8.08 1.04 3.68
C MET A 34 -6.64 0.59 3.85
N SER A 35 -6.20 -0.35 3.02
CA SER A 35 -4.83 -0.84 3.06
C SER A 35 -3.83 0.26 2.71
N ALA A 36 -4.15 1.08 1.70
CA ALA A 36 -3.29 2.20 1.32
C ALA A 36 -3.16 3.21 2.46
N HIS A 37 -4.25 3.55 3.12
CA HIS A 37 -4.21 4.45 4.27
C HIS A 37 -3.41 3.86 5.42
N TRP A 38 -3.60 2.58 5.69
CA TRP A 38 -2.86 1.91 6.76
C TRP A 38 -1.36 1.96 6.49
N LEU A 39 -0.96 1.67 5.25
CA LEU A 39 0.44 1.71 4.85
C LEU A 39 1.00 3.12 4.94
N ALA A 40 0.23 4.12 4.51
CA ALA A 40 0.65 5.52 4.57
C ALA A 40 0.85 5.98 6.02
N GLU A 41 -0.05 5.61 6.92
CA GLU A 41 0.06 5.96 8.33
C GLU A 41 1.25 5.28 8.99
N ASN A 42 1.55 4.05 8.58
CA ASN A 42 2.70 3.32 9.09
C ASN A 42 4.01 4.01 8.70
N GLY A 43 4.13 4.46 7.44
CA GLY A 43 5.24 5.26 6.97
C GLY A 43 6.61 4.59 6.97
N SER A 44 6.69 3.29 7.27
CA SER A 44 7.95 2.58 7.24
C SER A 44 8.41 2.34 5.79
N ASP A 45 9.68 2.01 5.60
CA ASP A 45 10.20 1.69 4.27
C ASP A 45 9.43 0.54 3.63
N ALA A 46 9.09 -0.48 4.42
CA ALA A 46 8.31 -1.61 3.93
C ALA A 46 6.90 -1.18 3.49
N ALA A 47 6.28 -0.25 4.23
CA ALA A 47 4.97 0.26 3.88
C ALA A 47 5.01 1.08 2.59
N ILE A 48 6.04 1.92 2.43
CA ILE A 48 6.23 2.71 1.21
C ILE A 48 6.43 1.79 0.01
N VAL A 49 7.22 0.74 0.14
CA VAL A 49 7.39 -0.26 -0.92
C VAL A 49 6.05 -0.90 -1.27
N GLY A 50 5.22 -1.19 -0.27
CA GLY A 50 3.88 -1.74 -0.49
C GLY A 50 2.99 -0.81 -1.31
N LEU A 51 3.05 0.50 -1.04
CA LEU A 51 2.31 1.50 -1.82
C LEU A 51 2.85 1.59 -3.25
N LEU A 52 4.17 1.61 -3.40
CA LEU A 52 4.80 1.70 -4.72
C LEU A 52 4.45 0.51 -5.60
N ALA A 53 4.24 -0.65 -5.01
CA ALA A 53 3.88 -1.86 -5.74
C ALA A 53 2.58 -1.68 -6.54
N ARG A 54 1.69 -0.77 -6.12
CA ARG A 54 0.45 -0.50 -6.85
C ARG A 54 0.72 0.02 -8.26
N PHE A 55 1.79 0.77 -8.45
CA PHE A 55 2.14 1.31 -9.77
C PHE A 55 2.64 0.25 -10.73
N GLY A 56 2.98 -0.93 -10.23
CA GLY A 56 3.43 -2.05 -11.06
C GLY A 56 2.31 -2.89 -11.66
N ILE A 57 1.06 -2.59 -11.31
CA ILE A 57 -0.10 -3.34 -11.82
C ILE A 57 -1.06 -2.39 -12.54
N ASN A 58 -1.78 -2.93 -13.52
CA ASN A 58 -2.73 -2.15 -14.30
C ASN A 58 -4.08 -2.87 -14.33
N TYR A 59 -5.15 -2.11 -14.10
CA TYR A 59 -6.50 -2.64 -14.28
C TYR A 59 -6.91 -2.55 -15.74
N GLU A 60 -7.83 -3.42 -16.14
CA GLU A 60 -8.43 -3.32 -17.46
C GLU A 60 -9.20 -2.02 -17.63
N GLN A 61 -9.83 -1.54 -16.57
CA GLN A 61 -10.55 -0.26 -16.58
C GLN A 61 -9.55 0.86 -16.29
N ARG A 62 -9.04 1.47 -17.35
CA ARG A 62 -7.98 2.48 -17.27
C ARG A 62 -8.32 3.66 -16.36
N MET A 63 -9.57 4.11 -16.40
CA MET A 63 -9.99 5.26 -15.61
C MET A 63 -9.89 4.96 -14.12
N LYS A 64 -10.38 3.80 -13.70
CA LYS A 64 -10.28 3.38 -12.29
C LYS A 64 -8.84 3.15 -11.88
N ASP A 65 -8.03 2.60 -12.78
CA ASP A 65 -6.62 2.38 -12.51
C ASP A 65 -5.91 3.71 -12.26
N ALA A 66 -6.14 4.70 -13.12
CA ALA A 66 -5.55 6.02 -12.98
C ALA A 66 -5.99 6.71 -11.69
N GLN A 67 -7.28 6.62 -11.35
CA GLN A 67 -7.80 7.23 -10.13
C GLN A 67 -7.16 6.63 -8.87
N GLU A 68 -7.01 5.32 -8.84
CA GLU A 68 -6.39 4.66 -7.69
C GLU A 68 -4.90 4.99 -7.60
N LYS A 69 -4.21 5.05 -8.73
CA LYS A 69 -2.80 5.45 -8.76
C LYS A 69 -2.62 6.88 -8.28
N ASP A 70 -3.50 7.80 -8.68
CA ASP A 70 -3.46 9.18 -8.20
C ASP A 70 -3.67 9.25 -6.70
N PHE A 71 -4.59 8.46 -6.17
CA PHE A 71 -4.85 8.39 -4.74
C PHE A 71 -3.59 7.92 -3.99
N VAL A 72 -2.95 6.86 -4.47
CA VAL A 72 -1.73 6.33 -3.86
C VAL A 72 -0.59 7.35 -3.97
N TYR A 73 -0.49 8.02 -5.11
CA TYR A 73 0.51 9.06 -5.31
C TYR A 73 0.37 10.19 -4.28
N GLU A 74 -0.87 10.65 -4.04
CA GLU A 74 -1.11 11.69 -3.05
C GLU A 74 -0.71 11.24 -1.65
N LEU A 75 -0.98 9.99 -1.30
CA LEU A 75 -0.55 9.44 -0.02
C LEU A 75 0.96 9.45 0.12
N LEU A 76 1.67 9.10 -0.95
CA LEU A 76 3.14 9.11 -0.94
C LEU A 76 3.69 10.52 -0.79
N VAL A 77 3.07 11.49 -1.45
CA VAL A 77 3.45 12.90 -1.33
C VAL A 77 3.26 13.38 0.11
N ASP A 78 2.16 13.01 0.74
CA ASP A 78 1.87 13.39 2.13
C ASP A 78 2.88 12.81 3.12
N ILE A 79 3.43 11.64 2.81
CA ILE A 79 4.49 11.05 3.62
C ILE A 79 5.80 11.82 3.46
N GLY A 80 5.95 12.57 2.39
CA GLY A 80 7.16 13.31 2.11
C GLY A 80 8.18 12.49 1.32
N ALA A 81 7.71 11.47 0.65
CA ALA A 81 8.60 10.62 -0.14
C ALA A 81 9.00 11.29 -1.45
#